data_27b1eb7e0c3a268b316c60053b0cd144
#
_entry.id   27b1eb7e0c3a268b316c60053b0cd144
#
_cell.length_a   1.000
_cell.length_b   1.000
_cell.length_c   1.000
_cell.angle_alpha   90.00
_cell.angle_beta   90.00
_cell.angle_gamma   90.00
#
_symmetry.space_group_name_H-M   'P 1'
#
loop_
_entity.id
_entity.type
_entity.pdbx_description
1 polymer ?
#
loop_
_entity_poly.entity_id
_entity_poly.type
_entity_poly.pdbx_seq_one_letter_code
_entity_poly.pdbx_strand_id
1 'polypeptide(L)'
;GKVHPDVISVISMLKNEGFEVPEINMSAYMKARAMTQEFIDEWLGYFINPGNKIMSSLLLGCGLPGGMMGSMMADLGGMRQTINNIRKKKGEEELSMDDLLIKLFDEVEYVWPRVGYPPLVTPFSQYVKNISLMNLLTMEQGKGRFVMMDDSMWGMILGKSGKIPGTIDPELVELAKKQGREFTDVDAHTLLTNALDDFKKEMDENGWDYGQDDEELFELAMHPEQYRNYKSGQAKKNFLADLQKAKDAKLGTTLTPAQLAEFKHAKADAIVAPVAGQIFWEFQGEGECQPAVEPYIGKEYKEGDAFCYIQAPWGEFETIPAALGGKLV
;
A
#
# COMPACT_ATOMS: atom_id res chain seq x y z
N GLY A 1 6.22 -9.76 0.25
CA GLY A 1 5.91 -8.39 0.63
C GLY A 1 7.12 -7.64 1.18
N LYS A 2 6.99 -6.34 1.33
CA LYS A 2 8.06 -5.47 1.87
C LYS A 2 8.28 -5.62 3.38
N VAL A 3 7.38 -6.30 4.08
CA VAL A 3 7.33 -6.32 5.55
C VAL A 3 7.88 -7.61 6.12
N HIS A 4 7.57 -8.72 5.47
CA HIS A 4 8.00 -10.04 5.95
C HIS A 4 8.79 -10.76 4.86
N PRO A 5 9.91 -11.39 5.22
CA PRO A 5 10.63 -12.26 4.30
C PRO A 5 9.78 -13.49 3.98
N ASP A 6 10.10 -14.14 2.87
CA ASP A 6 9.49 -15.41 2.50
C ASP A 6 9.77 -16.48 3.57
N VAL A 7 8.72 -17.19 3.99
CA VAL A 7 8.81 -18.17 5.09
C VAL A 7 9.80 -19.29 4.78
N ILE A 8 9.92 -19.72 3.52
CA ILE A 8 10.85 -20.77 3.11
C ILE A 8 12.30 -20.29 3.26
N SER A 9 12.56 -19.04 2.87
CA SER A 9 13.89 -18.42 3.02
C SER A 9 14.27 -18.31 4.50
N VAL A 10 13.33 -17.88 5.36
CA VAL A 10 13.58 -17.76 6.81
C VAL A 10 13.86 -19.13 7.42
N ILE A 11 13.06 -20.15 7.11
CA ILE A 11 13.27 -21.52 7.63
C ILE A 11 14.60 -22.07 7.16
N SER A 12 14.97 -21.87 5.88
CA SER A 12 16.27 -22.31 5.36
C SER A 12 17.43 -21.62 6.09
N MET A 13 17.33 -20.32 6.33
CA MET A 13 18.31 -19.56 7.06
C MET A 13 18.46 -20.07 8.51
N LEU A 14 17.35 -20.26 9.22
CA LEU A 14 17.35 -20.76 10.58
C LEU A 14 17.94 -22.16 10.69
N LYS A 15 17.61 -23.06 9.75
CA LYS A 15 18.23 -24.41 9.67
C LYS A 15 19.74 -24.33 9.48
N ASN A 16 20.23 -23.43 8.63
CA ASN A 16 21.67 -23.25 8.41
C ASN A 16 22.39 -22.74 9.67
N GLU A 17 21.70 -21.98 10.50
CA GLU A 17 22.20 -21.52 11.78
C GLU A 17 22.06 -22.54 12.93
N GLY A 18 21.55 -23.76 12.62
CA GLY A 18 21.44 -24.84 13.58
C GLY A 18 20.17 -24.82 14.45
N PHE A 19 19.18 -24.01 14.12
CA PHE A 19 17.89 -24.01 14.82
C PHE A 19 16.99 -25.16 14.37
N GLU A 20 16.28 -25.76 15.32
CA GLU A 20 15.16 -26.62 15.02
C GLU A 20 13.99 -25.78 14.52
N VAL A 21 13.45 -26.14 13.38
CA VAL A 21 12.33 -25.43 12.74
C VAL A 21 11.24 -26.43 12.36
N PRO A 22 9.95 -26.01 12.41
CA PRO A 22 8.86 -26.89 12.01
C PRO A 22 8.96 -27.31 10.55
N GLU A 23 8.55 -28.52 10.26
CA GLU A 23 8.39 -29.00 8.89
C GLU A 23 7.17 -28.37 8.24
N ILE A 24 7.32 -27.90 7.03
CA ILE A 24 6.23 -27.34 6.22
C ILE A 24 5.79 -28.39 5.21
N ASN A 25 4.50 -28.63 5.14
CA ASN A 25 3.91 -29.35 4.02
C ASN A 25 3.99 -28.48 2.76
N MET A 26 5.07 -28.67 1.98
CA MET A 26 5.36 -27.86 0.80
C MET A 26 4.27 -27.91 -0.25
N SER A 27 3.61 -29.06 -0.42
CA SER A 27 2.49 -29.20 -1.38
C SER A 27 1.30 -28.32 -0.98
N ALA A 28 0.92 -28.34 0.29
CA ALA A 28 -0.15 -27.51 0.81
C ALA A 28 0.22 -26.01 0.75
N TYR A 29 1.46 -25.68 1.13
CA TYR A 29 1.96 -24.30 1.05
C TYR A 29 1.92 -23.74 -0.37
N MET A 30 2.44 -24.49 -1.35
CA MET A 30 2.45 -24.05 -2.76
C MET A 30 1.03 -23.92 -3.32
N LYS A 31 0.13 -24.83 -2.95
CA LYS A 31 -1.28 -24.74 -3.35
C LYS A 31 -1.95 -23.50 -2.77
N ALA A 32 -1.78 -23.23 -1.48
CA ALA A 32 -2.34 -22.04 -0.83
C ALA A 32 -1.78 -20.74 -1.46
N ARG A 33 -0.47 -20.71 -1.69
CA ARG A 33 0.19 -19.58 -2.36
C ARG A 33 -0.36 -19.34 -3.78
N ALA A 34 -0.52 -20.38 -4.58
CA ALA A 34 -1.07 -20.28 -5.93
C ALA A 34 -2.50 -19.73 -5.92
N MET A 35 -3.36 -20.27 -5.06
CA MET A 35 -4.75 -19.79 -4.92
C MET A 35 -4.81 -18.33 -4.46
N THR A 36 -3.94 -17.94 -3.51
CA THR A 36 -3.88 -16.56 -3.04
C THR A 36 -3.40 -15.62 -4.15
N GLN A 37 -2.39 -16.03 -4.93
CA GLN A 37 -1.87 -15.23 -6.05
C GLN A 37 -2.94 -15.05 -7.14
N GLU A 38 -3.65 -16.11 -7.50
CA GLU A 38 -4.76 -16.06 -8.46
C GLU A 38 -5.83 -15.07 -8.02
N PHE A 39 -6.24 -15.12 -6.75
CA PHE A 39 -7.19 -14.15 -6.19
C PHE A 39 -6.65 -12.71 -6.24
N ILE A 40 -5.38 -12.49 -5.90
CA ILE A 40 -4.74 -11.17 -5.95
C ILE A 40 -4.73 -10.65 -7.39
N ASP A 41 -4.35 -11.47 -8.34
CA ASP A 41 -4.23 -11.07 -9.74
C ASP A 41 -5.60 -10.74 -10.35
N GLU A 42 -6.62 -11.51 -10.03
CA GLU A 42 -7.97 -11.31 -10.54
C GLU A 42 -8.67 -10.08 -9.91
N TRP A 43 -8.57 -9.91 -8.59
CA TRP A 43 -9.40 -8.96 -7.84
C TRP A 43 -8.65 -7.77 -7.30
N LEU A 44 -7.44 -7.96 -6.76
CA LEU A 44 -6.71 -6.93 -6.05
C LEU A 44 -5.66 -6.21 -6.90
N GLY A 45 -5.26 -6.78 -8.04
CA GLY A 45 -4.23 -6.20 -8.91
C GLY A 45 -4.54 -4.78 -9.39
N TYR A 46 -5.80 -4.39 -9.43
CA TYR A 46 -6.24 -3.04 -9.78
C TYR A 46 -5.96 -2.01 -8.70
N PHE A 47 -5.88 -2.42 -7.44
CA PHE A 47 -5.68 -1.56 -6.28
C PHE A 47 -4.23 -1.53 -5.80
N ILE A 48 -3.42 -2.51 -6.21
CA ILE A 48 -2.02 -2.60 -5.81
C ILE A 48 -1.18 -1.66 -6.67
N ASN A 49 -0.54 -0.69 -6.02
CA ASN A 49 0.41 0.18 -6.70
C ASN A 49 1.62 -0.64 -7.20
N PRO A 50 1.94 -0.63 -8.51
CA PRO A 50 3.10 -1.36 -9.04
C PRO A 50 4.43 -1.02 -8.34
N GLY A 51 4.59 0.22 -7.88
CA GLY A 51 5.74 0.67 -7.09
C GLY A 51 5.94 -0.11 -5.79
N ASN A 52 4.89 -0.77 -5.26
CA ASN A 52 5.01 -1.62 -4.09
C ASN A 52 5.79 -2.92 -4.34
N LYS A 53 6.05 -3.27 -5.57
CA LYS A 53 6.88 -4.43 -5.96
C LYS A 53 8.38 -4.09 -5.99
N ILE A 54 8.73 -2.81 -5.93
CA ILE A 54 10.13 -2.34 -6.02
C ILE A 54 10.61 -1.94 -4.63
N MET A 55 11.77 -2.46 -4.22
CA MET A 55 12.46 -2.04 -3.00
C MET A 55 13.40 -0.87 -3.31
N SER A 56 13.23 0.25 -2.62
CA SER A 56 14.22 1.31 -2.61
C SER A 56 15.35 0.99 -1.62
N SER A 57 16.59 1.29 -1.97
CA SER A 57 17.73 1.17 -1.07
C SER A 57 17.60 2.04 0.20
N LEU A 58 16.90 3.16 0.10
CA LEU A 58 16.57 4.02 1.24
C LEU A 58 15.76 3.27 2.31
N LEU A 59 14.89 2.34 1.91
CA LEU A 59 14.07 1.55 2.84
C LEU A 59 14.88 0.52 3.62
N LEU A 60 16.04 0.11 3.12
CA LEU A 60 16.90 -0.89 3.76
C LEU A 60 17.77 -0.30 4.87
N GLY A 61 18.14 0.97 4.74
CA GLY A 61 19.07 1.64 5.66
C GLY A 61 18.43 2.43 6.81
N CYS A 62 17.11 2.64 6.79
CA CYS A 62 16.47 3.59 7.72
C CYS A 62 16.26 3.05 9.14
N GLY A 63 16.42 1.74 9.38
CA GLY A 63 16.24 1.13 10.72
C GLY A 63 14.82 1.15 11.27
N LEU A 64 13.83 1.58 10.49
CA LEU A 64 12.43 1.63 10.91
C LEU A 64 11.71 0.29 10.66
N PRO A 65 10.69 -0.05 11.48
CA PRO A 65 9.89 -1.27 11.26
C PRO A 65 9.23 -1.30 9.87
N GLY A 66 9.26 -2.47 9.23
CA GLY A 66 8.74 -2.63 7.87
C GLY A 66 7.26 -2.30 7.71
N GLY A 67 6.43 -2.54 8.74
CA GLY A 67 5.01 -2.15 8.74
C GLY A 67 4.83 -0.63 8.75
N MET A 68 5.63 0.08 9.54
CA MET A 68 5.66 1.54 9.55
C MET A 68 6.09 2.08 8.18
N MET A 69 7.14 1.51 7.58
CA MET A 69 7.61 1.88 6.24
C MET A 69 6.54 1.67 5.18
N GLY A 70 5.84 0.54 5.22
CA GLY A 70 4.76 0.24 4.27
C GLY A 70 3.65 1.30 4.31
N SER A 71 3.21 1.70 5.51
CA SER A 71 2.21 2.74 5.68
C SER A 71 2.72 4.14 5.33
N MET A 72 3.98 4.46 5.64
CA MET A 72 4.61 5.72 5.22
C MET A 72 4.60 5.88 3.71
N MET A 73 5.00 4.85 2.98
CA MET A 73 5.02 4.87 1.51
C MET A 73 3.62 5.00 0.90
N ALA A 74 2.60 4.43 1.54
CA ALA A 74 1.23 4.58 1.09
C ALA A 74 0.73 6.03 1.22
N ASP A 75 1.07 6.70 2.33
CA ASP A 75 0.61 8.06 2.61
C ASP A 75 1.42 9.13 1.85
N LEU A 76 2.70 8.86 1.57
CA LEU A 76 3.59 9.83 0.93
C LEU A 76 3.12 10.28 -0.46
N GLY A 77 2.46 9.41 -1.22
CA GLY A 77 1.97 9.76 -2.56
C GLY A 77 1.01 10.94 -2.55
N GLY A 78 -0.01 10.89 -1.69
CA GLY A 78 -0.98 11.96 -1.51
C GLY A 78 -0.37 13.21 -0.83
N MET A 79 0.49 12.99 0.16
CA MET A 79 1.16 14.06 0.88
C MET A 79 2.11 14.85 -0.03
N ARG A 80 2.88 14.18 -0.89
CA ARG A 80 3.76 14.81 -1.88
C ARG A 80 3.00 15.78 -2.78
N GLN A 81 1.86 15.36 -3.30
CA GLN A 81 1.05 16.22 -4.15
C GLN A 81 0.60 17.49 -3.40
N THR A 82 0.17 17.35 -2.16
CA THR A 82 -0.26 18.46 -1.31
C THR A 82 0.90 19.42 -1.01
N ILE A 83 2.05 18.89 -0.61
CA ILE A 83 3.26 19.68 -0.32
C ILE A 83 3.73 20.41 -1.59
N ASN A 84 3.83 19.72 -2.72
CA ASN A 84 4.29 20.33 -3.97
C ASN A 84 3.34 21.42 -4.46
N ASN A 85 2.03 21.29 -4.25
CA ASN A 85 1.09 22.36 -4.54
C ASN A 85 1.33 23.61 -3.66
N ILE A 86 1.73 23.43 -2.39
CA ILE A 86 2.08 24.54 -1.51
C ILE A 86 3.39 25.20 -1.98
N ARG A 87 4.43 24.40 -2.25
CA ARG A 87 5.74 24.86 -2.72
C ARG A 87 5.63 25.61 -4.04
N LYS A 88 4.87 25.10 -4.99
CA LYS A 88 4.60 25.75 -6.28
C LYS A 88 3.98 27.15 -6.11
N LYS A 89 3.03 27.29 -5.16
CA LYS A 89 2.44 28.61 -4.84
C LYS A 89 3.45 29.59 -4.25
N LYS A 90 4.50 29.08 -3.61
CA LYS A 90 5.60 29.89 -3.05
C LYS A 90 6.73 30.14 -4.04
N GLY A 91 6.70 29.53 -5.23
CA GLY A 91 7.79 29.59 -6.21
C GLY A 91 9.00 28.74 -5.85
N GLU A 92 8.82 27.73 -5.00
CA GLU A 92 9.84 26.79 -4.58
C GLU A 92 9.84 25.55 -5.48
N GLU A 93 10.99 24.87 -5.59
CA GLU A 93 11.12 23.62 -6.35
C GLU A 93 10.27 22.49 -5.75
N GLU A 94 9.71 21.65 -6.62
CA GLU A 94 8.96 20.48 -6.20
C GLU A 94 9.90 19.41 -5.60
N LEU A 95 9.42 18.73 -4.56
CA LEU A 95 10.13 17.61 -3.95
C LEU A 95 9.87 16.32 -4.73
N SER A 96 10.94 15.56 -4.97
CA SER A 96 10.83 14.17 -5.41
C SER A 96 10.26 13.29 -4.30
N MET A 97 9.96 12.03 -4.63
CA MET A 97 9.53 11.06 -3.61
C MET A 97 10.65 10.78 -2.60
N ASP A 98 11.88 10.68 -3.08
CA ASP A 98 13.05 10.38 -2.24
C ASP A 98 13.39 11.56 -1.33
N ASP A 99 13.33 12.80 -1.82
CA ASP A 99 13.52 14.00 -0.99
C ASP A 99 12.50 14.07 0.15
N LEU A 100 11.24 13.77 -0.16
CA LEU A 100 10.18 13.78 0.84
C LEU A 100 10.36 12.65 1.86
N LEU A 101 10.82 11.47 1.41
CA LEU A 101 11.09 10.33 2.27
C LEU A 101 12.26 10.63 3.23
N ILE A 102 13.33 11.26 2.74
CA ILE A 102 14.46 11.69 3.57
C ILE A 102 13.98 12.68 4.63
N LYS A 103 13.25 13.72 4.22
CA LYS A 103 12.67 14.70 5.16
C LYS A 103 11.77 14.02 6.21
N LEU A 104 11.03 12.98 5.83
CA LEU A 104 10.18 12.26 6.77
C LEU A 104 11.01 11.43 7.77
N PHE A 105 12.12 10.85 7.34
CA PHE A 105 13.03 10.17 8.26
C PHE A 105 13.65 11.13 9.27
N ASP A 106 14.13 12.28 8.81
CA ASP A 106 14.66 13.33 9.67
C ASP A 106 13.60 13.79 10.69
N GLU A 107 12.35 13.92 10.25
CA GLU A 107 11.27 14.33 11.13
C GLU A 107 10.84 13.22 12.11
N VAL A 108 10.91 11.95 11.74
CA VAL A 108 10.70 10.81 12.67
C VAL A 108 11.82 10.79 13.72
N GLU A 109 13.07 11.00 13.32
CA GLU A 109 14.22 11.11 14.22
C GLU A 109 14.06 12.29 15.19
N TYR A 110 13.50 13.39 14.74
CA TYR A 110 13.17 14.56 15.57
C TYR A 110 12.02 14.28 16.55
N VAL A 111 10.93 13.67 16.09
CA VAL A 111 9.69 13.46 16.87
C VAL A 111 9.83 12.36 17.89
N TRP A 112 10.38 11.20 17.50
CA TRP A 112 10.37 9.99 18.31
C TRP A 112 10.95 10.18 19.73
N PRO A 113 12.14 10.78 19.92
CA PRO A 113 12.65 11.06 21.26
C PRO A 113 11.77 12.05 22.04
N ARG A 114 11.19 13.05 21.37
CA ARG A 114 10.39 14.09 22.01
C ARG A 114 9.06 13.61 22.55
N VAL A 115 8.51 12.58 21.94
CA VAL A 115 7.31 11.90 22.44
C VAL A 115 7.60 10.74 23.39
N GLY A 116 8.85 10.66 23.92
CA GLY A 116 9.24 9.72 24.96
C GLY A 116 9.59 8.31 24.48
N TYR A 117 10.06 8.14 23.25
CA TYR A 117 10.48 6.85 22.69
C TYR A 117 9.41 5.75 22.79
N PRO A 118 8.17 5.97 22.39
CA PRO A 118 7.20 4.89 22.36
C PRO A 118 7.72 3.74 21.47
N PRO A 119 7.40 2.47 21.79
CA PRO A 119 7.78 1.36 20.96
C PRO A 119 7.19 1.52 19.55
N LEU A 120 8.02 1.34 18.50
CA LEU A 120 7.58 1.51 17.11
C LEU A 120 6.80 0.29 16.60
N VAL A 121 5.79 -0.11 17.36
CA VAL A 121 4.79 -1.11 17.00
C VAL A 121 3.41 -0.46 16.92
N THR A 122 2.46 -1.09 16.24
CA THR A 122 1.09 -0.62 16.17
C THR A 122 0.43 -0.58 17.56
N PRO A 123 -0.25 0.51 17.97
CA PRO A 123 -0.57 1.70 17.17
C PRO A 123 0.49 2.81 17.23
N PHE A 124 1.47 2.75 18.14
CA PHE A 124 2.40 3.85 18.43
C PHE A 124 3.25 4.27 17.23
N SER A 125 3.70 3.31 16.42
CA SER A 125 4.42 3.60 15.18
C SER A 125 3.59 4.46 14.21
N GLN A 126 2.26 4.26 14.18
CA GLN A 126 1.36 5.07 13.37
C GLN A 126 1.24 6.50 13.92
N TYR A 127 1.19 6.66 15.24
CA TYR A 127 1.12 7.99 15.87
C TYR A 127 2.41 8.78 15.62
N VAL A 128 3.58 8.19 15.83
CA VAL A 128 4.87 8.84 15.52
C VAL A 128 4.94 9.24 14.05
N LYS A 129 4.60 8.32 13.14
CA LYS A 129 4.54 8.59 11.71
C LYS A 129 3.60 9.75 11.38
N ASN A 130 2.39 9.73 11.91
CA ASN A 130 1.37 10.74 11.61
C ASN A 130 1.77 12.11 12.17
N ILE A 131 2.34 12.20 13.36
CA ILE A 131 2.89 13.45 13.90
C ILE A 131 3.97 13.99 12.95
N SER A 132 4.90 13.14 12.50
CA SER A 132 5.97 13.53 11.59
C SER A 132 5.44 14.02 10.25
N LEU A 133 4.45 13.33 9.66
CA LEU A 133 3.78 13.76 8.42
C LEU A 133 3.07 15.10 8.58
N MET A 134 2.33 15.28 9.68
CA MET A 134 1.62 16.54 9.94
C MET A 134 2.61 17.69 10.19
N ASN A 135 3.72 17.43 10.86
CA ASN A 135 4.78 18.44 11.05
C ASN A 135 5.37 18.89 9.70
N LEU A 136 5.68 17.95 8.80
CA LEU A 136 6.16 18.30 7.46
C LEU A 136 5.15 19.20 6.73
N LEU A 137 3.88 18.84 6.76
CA LEU A 137 2.83 19.61 6.11
C LEU A 137 2.71 21.03 6.70
N THR A 138 2.70 21.13 8.05
CA THR A 138 2.55 22.42 8.73
C THR A 138 3.76 23.33 8.56
N MET A 139 4.97 22.75 8.54
CA MET A 139 6.19 23.51 8.24
C MET A 139 6.19 24.05 6.81
N GLU A 140 5.77 23.27 5.83
CA GLU A 140 5.60 23.77 4.45
C GLU A 140 4.52 24.86 4.34
N GLN A 141 3.53 24.85 5.22
CA GLN A 141 2.56 25.96 5.35
C GLN A 141 3.12 27.21 6.05
N GLY A 142 4.36 27.18 6.54
CA GLY A 142 4.96 28.25 7.35
C GLY A 142 4.52 28.27 8.81
N LYS A 143 3.98 27.13 9.30
CA LYS A 143 3.61 26.93 10.70
C LYS A 143 4.68 26.11 11.42
N GLY A 144 4.59 26.02 12.74
CA GLY A 144 5.51 25.21 13.53
C GLY A 144 5.15 23.73 13.52
N ARG A 145 5.96 22.95 14.26
CA ARG A 145 5.70 21.54 14.58
C ARG A 145 4.60 21.41 15.64
N PHE A 146 4.02 20.21 15.74
CA PHE A 146 3.00 19.84 16.73
C PHE A 146 1.72 20.69 16.70
N VAL A 147 1.48 21.40 15.61
CA VAL A 147 0.29 22.24 15.42
C VAL A 147 -0.95 21.42 15.10
N MET A 148 -0.77 20.31 14.39
CA MET A 148 -1.86 19.40 13.98
C MET A 148 -1.62 18.03 14.60
N MET A 149 -2.25 17.80 15.75
CA MET A 149 -2.27 16.51 16.44
C MET A 149 -3.70 16.16 16.84
N ASP A 150 -4.12 14.95 16.49
CA ASP A 150 -5.43 14.42 16.91
C ASP A 150 -5.42 13.90 18.35
N ASP A 151 -6.60 13.51 18.83
CA ASP A 151 -6.74 13.02 20.22
C ASP A 151 -6.07 11.67 20.44
N SER A 152 -5.84 10.86 19.40
CA SER A 152 -5.12 9.59 19.52
C SER A 152 -3.63 9.82 19.72
N MET A 153 -3.05 10.76 18.97
CA MET A 153 -1.65 11.19 19.13
C MET A 153 -1.44 11.79 20.53
N TRP A 154 -2.35 12.67 20.96
CA TRP A 154 -2.33 13.21 22.31
C TRP A 154 -2.53 12.12 23.37
N GLY A 155 -3.43 11.17 23.15
CA GLY A 155 -3.66 10.03 24.06
C GLY A 155 -2.38 9.24 24.34
N MET A 156 -1.55 9.01 23.33
CA MET A 156 -0.24 8.40 23.50
C MET A 156 0.68 9.28 24.37
N ILE A 157 0.83 10.56 24.03
CA ILE A 157 1.73 11.49 24.74
C ILE A 157 1.32 11.67 26.20
N LEU A 158 0.01 11.72 26.47
CA LEU A 158 -0.55 11.94 27.81
C LEU A 158 -0.57 10.68 28.69
N GLY A 159 -0.14 9.53 28.18
CA GLY A 159 -0.11 8.27 28.94
C GLY A 159 -1.42 7.49 28.95
N LYS A 160 -2.46 7.93 28.23
CA LYS A 160 -3.78 7.25 28.17
C LYS A 160 -3.71 5.87 27.47
N SER A 161 -2.71 5.66 26.63
CA SER A 161 -2.47 4.39 25.94
C SER A 161 -1.42 3.51 26.64
N GLY A 162 -1.07 3.86 27.87
CA GLY A 162 -0.03 3.19 28.66
C GLY A 162 1.22 4.03 28.85
N LYS A 163 2.08 3.57 29.75
CA LYS A 163 3.30 4.27 30.11
C LYS A 163 4.33 4.26 28.98
N ILE A 164 4.86 5.43 28.67
CA ILE A 164 5.92 5.62 27.68
C ILE A 164 7.28 5.42 28.34
N PRO A 165 8.27 4.79 27.65
CA PRO A 165 9.57 4.48 28.24
C PRO A 165 10.42 5.70 28.60
N GLY A 166 10.36 6.74 27.79
CA GLY A 166 11.18 7.96 27.93
C GLY A 166 10.40 9.15 28.49
N THR A 167 11.10 10.27 28.60
CA THR A 167 10.53 11.54 29.08
C THR A 167 9.94 12.32 27.91
N ILE A 168 8.76 12.88 28.10
CA ILE A 168 8.14 13.79 27.12
C ILE A 168 8.91 15.12 27.11
N ASP A 169 9.12 15.65 25.91
CA ASP A 169 9.78 16.95 25.72
C ASP A 169 9.01 18.06 26.48
N PRO A 170 9.73 18.93 27.20
CA PRO A 170 9.10 20.05 27.93
C PRO A 170 8.21 20.94 27.04
N GLU A 171 8.53 21.13 25.78
CA GLU A 171 7.69 21.89 24.83
C GLU A 171 6.31 21.24 24.67
N LEU A 172 6.23 19.92 24.54
CA LEU A 172 4.96 19.18 24.45
C LEU A 172 4.19 19.21 25.78
N VAL A 173 4.89 19.17 26.91
CA VAL A 173 4.27 19.31 28.23
C VAL A 173 3.61 20.68 28.38
N GLU A 174 4.30 21.75 28.00
CA GLU A 174 3.74 23.11 28.05
C GLU A 174 2.61 23.29 27.01
N LEU A 175 2.72 22.69 25.85
CA LEU A 175 1.65 22.71 24.84
C LEU A 175 0.39 21.99 25.33
N ALA A 176 0.54 20.83 25.98
CA ALA A 176 -0.56 20.10 26.61
C ALA A 176 -1.27 20.96 27.67
N LYS A 177 -0.51 21.61 28.57
CA LYS A 177 -1.06 22.52 29.60
C LYS A 177 -1.83 23.66 28.97
N LYS A 178 -1.29 24.31 27.94
CA LYS A 178 -1.97 25.41 27.22
C LYS A 178 -3.29 24.96 26.58
N GLN A 179 -3.38 23.68 26.18
CA GLN A 179 -4.61 23.10 25.63
C GLN A 179 -5.55 22.51 26.69
N GLY A 180 -5.23 22.65 27.99
CA GLY A 180 -6.03 22.06 29.08
C GLY A 180 -6.02 20.53 29.11
N ARG A 181 -4.96 19.91 28.58
CA ARG A 181 -4.78 18.46 28.55
C ARG A 181 -4.00 18.00 29.78
N GLU A 182 -4.44 16.89 30.36
CA GLU A 182 -3.86 16.34 31.59
C GLU A 182 -3.13 15.02 31.29
N PHE A 183 -1.93 14.89 31.86
CA PHE A 183 -1.18 13.63 31.86
C PHE A 183 -1.77 12.66 32.87
N THR A 184 -1.67 11.38 32.57
CA THR A 184 -2.12 10.32 33.47
C THR A 184 -1.07 9.19 33.49
N ASP A 185 -0.95 8.55 34.65
CA ASP A 185 -0.20 7.32 34.89
C ASP A 185 -1.11 6.15 35.29
N VAL A 186 -2.42 6.35 35.16
CA VAL A 186 -3.43 5.31 35.38
C VAL A 186 -3.20 4.17 34.40
N ASP A 187 -3.31 2.93 34.88
CA ASP A 187 -3.23 1.76 34.01
C ASP A 187 -4.28 1.83 32.88
N ALA A 188 -3.82 1.82 31.66
CA ALA A 188 -4.66 1.94 30.47
C ALA A 188 -5.77 0.88 30.42
N HIS A 189 -5.51 -0.33 30.97
CA HIS A 189 -6.54 -1.37 31.05
C HIS A 189 -7.74 -0.99 31.93
N THR A 190 -7.53 -0.14 32.93
CA THR A 190 -8.63 0.33 33.79
C THR A 190 -9.50 1.39 33.13
N LEU A 191 -9.03 1.99 32.03
CA LEU A 191 -9.78 2.97 31.24
C LEU A 191 -10.66 2.31 30.16
N LEU A 192 -10.48 1.01 29.92
CA LEU A 192 -11.23 0.27 28.93
C LEU A 192 -12.50 -0.33 29.58
N THR A 193 -13.62 -0.16 28.90
CA THR A 193 -14.86 -0.84 29.25
C THR A 193 -14.97 -2.16 28.50
N ASN A 194 -15.49 -3.21 29.16
CA ASN A 194 -15.80 -4.45 28.47
C ASN A 194 -17.05 -4.24 27.60
N ALA A 195 -16.88 -4.25 26.30
CA ALA A 195 -17.97 -4.08 25.32
C ALA A 195 -18.47 -5.41 24.73
N LEU A 196 -17.93 -6.56 25.16
CA LEU A 196 -18.33 -7.86 24.59
C LEU A 196 -19.80 -8.18 24.80
N ASP A 197 -20.36 -7.83 25.94
CA ASP A 197 -21.77 -8.08 26.22
C ASP A 197 -22.71 -7.25 25.31
N ASP A 198 -22.30 -6.02 24.98
CA ASP A 198 -23.04 -5.18 24.04
C ASP A 198 -22.97 -5.78 22.61
N PHE A 199 -21.81 -6.27 22.19
CA PHE A 199 -21.67 -6.94 20.90
C PHE A 199 -22.42 -8.27 20.83
N LYS A 200 -22.44 -9.06 21.90
CA LYS A 200 -23.29 -10.25 21.99
C LYS A 200 -24.77 -9.93 21.79
N LYS A 201 -25.24 -8.91 22.50
CA LYS A 201 -26.62 -8.44 22.35
C LYS A 201 -26.93 -8.00 20.93
N GLU A 202 -26.01 -7.27 20.29
CA GLU A 202 -26.15 -6.86 18.88
C GLU A 202 -26.25 -8.07 17.96
N MET A 203 -25.41 -9.11 18.17
CA MET A 203 -25.44 -10.34 17.37
C MET A 203 -26.78 -11.07 17.56
N ASP A 204 -27.27 -11.21 18.80
CA ASP A 204 -28.55 -11.83 19.09
C ASP A 204 -29.71 -11.07 18.43
N GLU A 205 -29.72 -9.74 18.51
CA GLU A 205 -30.77 -8.90 17.91
C GLU A 205 -30.80 -9.02 16.37
N ASN A 206 -29.64 -9.27 15.74
CA ASN A 206 -29.53 -9.43 14.29
C ASN A 206 -29.59 -10.90 13.83
N GLY A 207 -29.67 -11.85 14.77
CA GLY A 207 -29.66 -13.30 14.45
C GLY A 207 -28.35 -13.77 13.84
N TRP A 208 -27.23 -13.16 14.20
CA TRP A 208 -25.91 -13.56 13.72
C TRP A 208 -25.34 -14.68 14.62
N ASP A 209 -24.72 -15.66 14.01
CA ASP A 209 -24.01 -16.74 14.70
C ASP A 209 -22.68 -16.21 15.26
N TYR A 210 -22.31 -16.65 16.47
CA TYR A 210 -21.02 -16.29 17.06
C TYR A 210 -19.81 -16.93 16.38
N GLY A 211 -20.04 -17.93 15.53
CA GLY A 211 -18.98 -18.72 14.91
C GLY A 211 -18.44 -19.81 15.84
N GLN A 212 -17.49 -20.57 15.34
CA GLN A 212 -16.78 -21.54 16.15
C GLN A 212 -15.85 -20.81 17.11
N ASP A 213 -15.88 -21.16 18.41
CA ASP A 213 -15.06 -20.51 19.44
C ASP A 213 -15.21 -18.98 19.52
N ASP A 214 -16.43 -18.47 19.28
CA ASP A 214 -16.78 -17.04 19.31
C ASP A 214 -16.01 -16.16 18.28
N GLU A 215 -15.48 -16.74 17.21
CA GLU A 215 -14.65 -16.03 16.22
C GLU A 215 -15.38 -14.87 15.55
N GLU A 216 -16.67 -15.05 15.20
CA GLU A 216 -17.48 -14.00 14.57
C GLU A 216 -17.80 -12.87 15.56
N LEU A 217 -17.96 -13.19 16.85
CA LEU A 217 -18.10 -12.18 17.90
C LEU A 217 -16.82 -11.33 18.04
N PHE A 218 -15.66 -11.98 17.97
CA PHE A 218 -14.38 -11.25 17.99
C PHE A 218 -14.20 -10.38 16.75
N GLU A 219 -14.58 -10.86 15.57
CA GLU A 219 -14.55 -10.05 14.34
C GLU A 219 -15.44 -8.81 14.47
N LEU A 220 -16.66 -8.95 15.00
CA LEU A 220 -17.53 -7.80 15.26
C LEU A 220 -16.88 -6.84 16.27
N ALA A 221 -16.32 -7.34 17.36
CA ALA A 221 -15.70 -6.52 18.38
C ALA A 221 -14.46 -5.78 17.91
N MET A 222 -13.64 -6.43 17.07
CA MET A 222 -12.39 -5.86 16.54
C MET A 222 -12.63 -4.90 15.36
N HIS A 223 -13.64 -5.16 14.52
CA HIS A 223 -13.91 -4.46 13.29
C HIS A 223 -15.40 -4.18 13.08
N PRO A 224 -16.08 -3.46 13.99
CA PRO A 224 -17.55 -3.38 14.03
C PRO A 224 -18.17 -2.82 12.74
N GLU A 225 -17.58 -1.79 12.15
CA GLU A 225 -18.09 -1.19 10.91
C GLU A 225 -17.91 -2.15 9.73
N GLN A 226 -16.74 -2.74 9.59
CA GLN A 226 -16.42 -3.67 8.51
C GLN A 226 -17.28 -4.92 8.61
N TYR A 227 -17.48 -5.46 9.81
CA TYR A 227 -18.31 -6.63 10.05
C TYR A 227 -19.78 -6.37 9.68
N ARG A 228 -20.36 -5.24 10.14
CA ARG A 228 -21.73 -4.85 9.78
C ARG A 228 -21.89 -4.68 8.27
N ASN A 229 -20.92 -4.06 7.61
CA ASN A 229 -20.90 -3.90 6.15
C ASN A 229 -20.80 -5.26 5.42
N TYR A 230 -20.05 -6.19 5.98
CA TYR A 230 -19.96 -7.55 5.45
C TYR A 230 -21.30 -8.30 5.59
N LYS A 231 -21.85 -8.35 6.79
CA LYS A 231 -23.12 -9.06 7.06
C LYS A 231 -24.31 -8.46 6.29
N SER A 232 -24.36 -7.16 6.08
CA SER A 232 -25.40 -6.50 5.25
C SER A 232 -25.17 -6.67 3.74
N GLY A 233 -24.04 -7.23 3.32
CA GLY A 233 -23.62 -7.32 1.91
C GLY A 233 -23.20 -5.99 1.28
N GLN A 234 -23.15 -4.90 2.06
CA GLN A 234 -22.75 -3.58 1.56
C GLN A 234 -21.25 -3.56 1.17
N ALA A 235 -20.39 -4.27 1.94
CA ALA A 235 -18.97 -4.38 1.60
C ALA A 235 -18.75 -4.94 0.21
N LYS A 236 -19.47 -6.02 -0.17
CA LYS A 236 -19.39 -6.62 -1.49
C LYS A 236 -19.84 -5.66 -2.59
N LYS A 237 -20.94 -4.93 -2.36
CA LYS A 237 -21.44 -3.94 -3.32
C LYS A 237 -20.45 -2.81 -3.56
N ASN A 238 -19.89 -2.27 -2.47
CA ASN A 238 -18.90 -1.20 -2.52
C ASN A 238 -17.65 -1.68 -3.26
N PHE A 239 -17.12 -2.86 -2.90
CA PHE A 239 -15.94 -3.42 -3.55
C PHE A 239 -16.15 -3.63 -5.06
N LEU A 240 -17.26 -4.20 -5.48
CA LEU A 240 -17.55 -4.40 -6.92
C LEU A 240 -17.70 -3.06 -7.66
N ALA A 241 -18.29 -2.05 -7.04
CA ALA A 241 -18.40 -0.72 -7.63
C ALA A 241 -17.02 -0.05 -7.79
N ASP A 242 -16.17 -0.15 -6.77
CA ASP A 242 -14.83 0.41 -6.80
C ASP A 242 -13.91 -0.36 -7.76
N LEU A 243 -14.06 -1.69 -7.85
CA LEU A 243 -13.37 -2.52 -8.83
C LEU A 243 -13.76 -2.10 -10.26
N GLN A 244 -15.06 -1.88 -10.51
CA GLN A 244 -15.50 -1.41 -11.83
C GLN A 244 -14.92 -0.04 -12.17
N LYS A 245 -14.94 0.91 -11.24
CA LYS A 245 -14.30 2.23 -11.42
C LYS A 245 -12.80 2.11 -11.70
N ALA A 246 -12.09 1.23 -10.97
CA ALA A 246 -10.66 1.01 -11.17
C ALA A 246 -10.36 0.39 -12.54
N LYS A 247 -11.20 -0.55 -13.00
CA LYS A 247 -11.12 -1.12 -14.35
C LYS A 247 -11.36 -0.05 -15.41
N ASP A 248 -12.40 0.75 -15.26
CA ASP A 248 -12.73 1.82 -16.20
C ASP A 248 -11.64 2.89 -16.26
N ALA A 249 -11.08 3.27 -15.11
CA ALA A 249 -9.95 4.19 -15.04
C ALA A 249 -8.70 3.64 -15.73
N LYS A 250 -8.40 2.35 -15.58
CA LYS A 250 -7.27 1.70 -16.24
C LYS A 250 -7.48 1.58 -17.75
N LEU A 251 -8.69 1.33 -18.20
CA LEU A 251 -9.06 1.36 -19.62
C LEU A 251 -9.03 2.79 -20.20
N GLY A 252 -9.42 3.80 -19.40
CA GLY A 252 -9.41 5.21 -19.80
C GLY A 252 -8.00 5.84 -19.84
N THR A 253 -7.02 5.27 -19.15
CA THR A 253 -5.62 5.76 -19.17
C THR A 253 -4.83 5.29 -20.39
N THR A 254 -5.34 4.33 -21.15
CA THR A 254 -4.68 3.85 -22.36
C THR A 254 -4.94 4.74 -23.58
N LEU A 255 -6.07 5.41 -23.64
CA LEU A 255 -6.38 6.37 -24.75
C LEU A 255 -7.38 7.42 -24.27
N THR A 256 -7.15 8.69 -24.59
CA THR A 256 -8.15 9.73 -24.39
C THR A 256 -9.36 9.49 -25.30
N PRO A 257 -10.57 10.02 -24.98
CA PRO A 257 -11.73 9.91 -25.85
C PRO A 257 -11.48 10.41 -27.28
N ALA A 258 -10.62 11.43 -27.45
CA ALA A 258 -10.21 11.93 -28.76
C ALA A 258 -9.33 10.92 -29.50
N GLN A 259 -8.35 10.33 -28.82
CA GLN A 259 -7.50 9.26 -29.36
C GLN A 259 -8.32 8.01 -29.70
N LEU A 260 -9.30 7.66 -28.87
CA LEU A 260 -10.20 6.54 -29.14
C LEU A 260 -11.11 6.80 -30.37
N ALA A 261 -11.53 8.06 -30.57
CA ALA A 261 -12.28 8.48 -31.74
C ALA A 261 -11.40 8.44 -33.00
N GLU A 262 -10.16 8.89 -32.90
CA GLU A 262 -9.15 8.82 -33.95
C GLU A 262 -8.86 7.36 -34.35
N PHE A 263 -8.71 6.45 -33.39
CA PHE A 263 -8.57 5.00 -33.62
C PHE A 263 -9.77 4.39 -34.32
N LYS A 264 -10.99 4.77 -33.95
CA LYS A 264 -12.22 4.32 -34.61
C LYS A 264 -12.34 4.79 -36.07
N HIS A 265 -11.78 5.95 -36.38
CA HIS A 265 -11.71 6.47 -37.75
C HIS A 265 -10.59 5.84 -38.58
N ALA A 266 -9.55 5.34 -37.96
CA ALA A 266 -8.39 4.73 -38.65
C ALA A 266 -8.62 3.30 -39.14
N LYS A 267 -9.82 2.71 -38.98
CA LYS A 267 -10.18 1.32 -39.33
C LYS A 267 -9.20 0.25 -38.76
N ALA A 268 -8.51 0.57 -37.68
CA ALA A 268 -7.62 -0.36 -37.01
C ALA A 268 -8.37 -1.00 -35.83
N ASP A 269 -8.49 -2.31 -35.82
CA ASP A 269 -8.92 -3.04 -34.64
C ASP A 269 -7.81 -2.96 -33.59
N ALA A 270 -8.18 -2.83 -32.30
CA ALA A 270 -7.19 -2.89 -31.24
C ALA A 270 -6.58 -4.29 -31.19
N ILE A 271 -5.25 -4.35 -31.22
CA ILE A 271 -4.53 -5.61 -30.98
C ILE A 271 -4.61 -5.89 -29.48
N VAL A 272 -5.28 -6.97 -29.12
CA VAL A 272 -5.42 -7.40 -27.73
C VAL A 272 -4.31 -8.40 -27.43
N ALA A 273 -3.47 -8.08 -26.44
CA ALA A 273 -2.47 -9.03 -25.96
C ALA A 273 -3.18 -10.24 -25.30
N PRO A 274 -2.84 -11.46 -25.67
CA PRO A 274 -3.48 -12.67 -25.15
C PRO A 274 -3.22 -12.87 -23.65
N VAL A 275 -2.10 -12.35 -23.15
CA VAL A 275 -1.67 -12.43 -21.74
C VAL A 275 -1.07 -11.10 -21.29
N ALA A 276 -1.07 -10.84 -19.99
CA ALA A 276 -0.31 -9.73 -19.43
C ALA A 276 1.18 -10.06 -19.39
N GLY A 277 2.04 -9.16 -19.87
CA GLY A 277 3.48 -9.40 -19.89
C GLY A 277 4.26 -8.22 -20.46
N GLN A 278 5.55 -8.43 -20.66
CA GLN A 278 6.44 -7.46 -21.27
C GLN A 278 6.43 -7.65 -22.81
N ILE A 279 6.28 -6.55 -23.56
CA ILE A 279 6.29 -6.55 -25.02
C ILE A 279 7.72 -6.46 -25.52
N PHE A 280 8.05 -7.29 -26.51
CA PHE A 280 9.30 -7.26 -27.26
C PHE A 280 8.99 -7.17 -28.76
N TRP A 281 9.77 -6.38 -29.48
CA TRP A 281 9.57 -6.15 -30.92
C TRP A 281 10.31 -7.15 -31.79
N GLU A 282 11.29 -7.83 -31.23
CA GLU A 282 12.01 -8.92 -31.86
C GLU A 282 12.39 -10.01 -30.87
N PHE A 283 12.28 -11.24 -31.28
CA PHE A 283 12.68 -12.41 -30.51
C PHE A 283 13.58 -13.28 -31.40
N GLN A 284 14.85 -13.42 -31.01
CA GLN A 284 15.87 -14.14 -31.78
C GLN A 284 16.23 -15.50 -31.16
N GLY A 285 15.30 -16.19 -30.50
CA GLY A 285 15.55 -17.52 -29.96
C GLY A 285 16.40 -17.48 -28.68
N GLU A 286 17.64 -17.70 -28.65
CA GLU A 286 18.46 -17.90 -27.44
C GLU A 286 18.73 -16.62 -26.59
N GLY A 287 17.72 -15.77 -26.35
CA GLY A 287 17.76 -14.79 -25.26
C GLY A 287 18.00 -13.33 -25.64
N GLU A 288 18.09 -12.96 -26.89
CA GLU A 288 18.13 -11.56 -27.30
C GLU A 288 16.71 -11.06 -27.66
N CYS A 289 16.12 -10.26 -26.77
CA CYS A 289 14.84 -9.63 -27.01
C CYS A 289 15.02 -8.13 -27.14
N GLN A 290 14.38 -7.50 -28.14
CA GLN A 290 14.43 -6.06 -28.33
C GLN A 290 13.15 -5.40 -27.77
N PRO A 291 13.21 -4.72 -26.62
CA PRO A 291 12.06 -4.07 -26.01
C PRO A 291 11.74 -2.70 -26.64
N ALA A 292 12.68 -2.08 -27.33
CA ALA A 292 12.48 -0.75 -27.91
C ALA A 292 11.77 -0.84 -29.26
N VAL A 293 10.81 0.05 -29.51
CA VAL A 293 10.02 0.12 -30.75
C VAL A 293 10.72 0.91 -31.85
N GLU A 294 11.59 1.83 -31.51
CA GLU A 294 12.21 2.78 -32.43
C GLU A 294 12.89 2.13 -33.65
N PRO A 295 13.60 1.01 -33.51
CA PRO A 295 14.20 0.32 -34.67
C PRO A 295 13.22 -0.21 -35.70
N TYR A 296 11.92 -0.35 -35.30
CA TYR A 296 10.87 -0.94 -36.12
C TYR A 296 9.94 0.09 -36.73
N ILE A 297 10.05 1.36 -36.35
CA ILE A 297 9.30 2.45 -36.96
C ILE A 297 9.63 2.51 -38.45
N GLY A 298 8.60 2.47 -39.27
CA GLY A 298 8.75 2.44 -40.72
C GLY A 298 8.72 1.05 -41.33
N LYS A 299 8.74 -0.04 -40.54
CA LYS A 299 8.62 -1.42 -41.01
C LYS A 299 7.19 -1.69 -41.54
N GLU A 300 7.10 -2.38 -42.66
CA GLU A 300 5.83 -2.81 -43.24
C GLU A 300 5.50 -4.24 -42.80
N TYR A 301 4.24 -4.45 -42.42
CA TYR A 301 3.69 -5.73 -41.99
C TYR A 301 2.54 -6.12 -42.90
N LYS A 302 2.35 -7.41 -43.11
CA LYS A 302 1.15 -7.99 -43.70
C LYS A 302 0.24 -8.51 -42.59
N GLU A 303 -1.05 -8.62 -42.87
CA GLU A 303 -1.98 -9.30 -41.97
C GLU A 303 -1.47 -10.72 -41.64
N GLY A 304 -1.39 -11.04 -40.35
CA GLY A 304 -0.89 -12.32 -39.84
C GLY A 304 0.64 -12.39 -39.63
N ASP A 305 1.42 -11.40 -40.07
CA ASP A 305 2.85 -11.35 -39.75
C ASP A 305 3.05 -11.22 -38.24
N ALA A 306 4.15 -11.75 -37.69
CA ALA A 306 4.53 -11.51 -36.32
C ALA A 306 4.81 -10.02 -36.12
N PHE A 307 3.89 -9.36 -35.39
CA PHE A 307 3.96 -7.92 -35.13
C PHE A 307 4.85 -7.60 -33.94
N CYS A 308 4.62 -8.27 -32.85
CA CYS A 308 5.47 -8.22 -31.64
C CYS A 308 5.31 -9.52 -30.85
N TYR A 309 6.06 -9.61 -29.76
CA TYR A 309 6.05 -10.77 -28.88
C TYR A 309 5.74 -10.29 -27.46
N ILE A 310 5.05 -11.11 -26.68
CA ILE A 310 4.81 -10.85 -25.27
C ILE A 310 5.40 -11.97 -24.45
N GLN A 311 6.23 -11.62 -23.47
CA GLN A 311 6.71 -12.58 -22.49
C GLN A 311 5.69 -12.68 -21.36
N ALA A 312 5.07 -13.84 -21.24
CA ALA A 312 4.17 -14.16 -20.16
C ALA A 312 4.91 -14.21 -18.81
N PRO A 313 4.21 -14.00 -17.68
CA PRO A 313 4.83 -14.04 -16.35
C PRO A 313 5.55 -15.36 -16.01
N TRP A 314 5.19 -16.45 -16.68
CA TRP A 314 5.84 -17.77 -16.54
C TRP A 314 7.05 -17.99 -17.47
N GLY A 315 7.45 -16.96 -18.23
CA GLY A 315 8.68 -16.96 -19.03
C GLY A 315 8.50 -17.35 -20.50
N GLU A 316 7.36 -17.88 -20.92
CA GLU A 316 7.07 -18.22 -22.31
C GLU A 316 6.80 -16.98 -23.15
N PHE A 317 7.15 -17.03 -24.43
CA PHE A 317 6.88 -15.98 -25.40
C PHE A 317 5.69 -16.35 -26.27
N GLU A 318 4.73 -15.45 -26.39
CA GLU A 318 3.63 -15.56 -27.33
C GLU A 318 3.75 -14.52 -28.43
N THR A 319 3.49 -14.94 -29.66
CA THR A 319 3.49 -14.05 -30.82
C THR A 319 2.18 -13.31 -30.93
N ILE A 320 2.24 -11.99 -31.07
CA ILE A 320 1.08 -11.16 -31.39
C ILE A 320 1.11 -10.88 -32.90
N PRO A 321 0.16 -11.42 -33.67
CA PRO A 321 0.10 -11.19 -35.11
C PRO A 321 -0.40 -9.78 -35.43
N ALA A 322 0.05 -9.23 -36.56
CA ALA A 322 -0.51 -8.01 -37.11
C ALA A 322 -1.96 -8.27 -37.56
N ALA A 323 -2.91 -7.51 -36.99
CA ALA A 323 -4.32 -7.64 -37.34
C ALA A 323 -4.65 -7.10 -38.73
N LEU A 324 -3.82 -6.20 -39.23
CA LEU A 324 -3.94 -5.57 -40.56
C LEU A 324 -2.57 -5.40 -41.18
N GLY A 325 -2.54 -5.39 -42.54
CA GLY A 325 -1.35 -4.96 -43.27
C GLY A 325 -1.16 -3.44 -43.17
N GLY A 326 0.06 -3.00 -42.96
CA GLY A 326 0.36 -1.57 -42.85
C GLY A 326 1.79 -1.29 -42.45
N LYS A 327 2.08 -0.01 -42.26
CA LYS A 327 3.38 0.48 -41.84
C LYS A 327 3.35 0.97 -40.40
N LEU A 328 4.28 0.54 -39.58
CA LEU A 328 4.42 1.05 -38.23
C LEU A 328 4.92 2.51 -38.27
N VAL A 329 4.20 3.40 -37.63
CA VAL A 329 4.48 4.84 -37.57
C VAL A 329 4.64 5.32 -36.15
#